data_0f749c930efb0bc341cbfdc8e0197ce6
#
_entry.id   0f749c930efb0bc341cbfdc8e0197ce6
#
_cell.length_a   1.000
_cell.length_b   1.000
_cell.length_c   1.000
_cell.angle_alpha   90.00
_cell.angle_beta   90.00
_cell.angle_gamma   90.00
#
_symmetry.space_group_name_H-M   'P 1'
#
loop_
_entity.id
_entity.type
_entity.pdbx_description
1 polymer ?
#
loop_
_entity_poly.entity_id
_entity_poly.type
_entity_poly.pdbx_seq_one_letter_code
_entity_poly.pdbx_strand_id
1 'polypeptide(L)'
;YFDDGSNPSDDILHKFIDHADRIIGAGGVVAVHCKAGLGRTGVLIGAYLIWKYSFNANEVIGLMRVMRPGCVVGPQQQFIYENCQEWVKWGEQARAYKKAEKVIREEKKKMAAEIAKLQNQLREERSKKRKEVFDSQDRDSDSDEEVAKMFTPRPTKIATFAAGTSVGGAHLA
;
A
#
# COMPACT_ATOMS: atom_id res chain seq x y z
N TYR A 1 -7.05 -9.89 -21.53
CA TYR A 1 -7.26 -10.99 -22.48
C TYR A 1 -6.24 -10.88 -23.60
N PHE A 2 -5.73 -12.01 -24.10
CA PHE A 2 -4.89 -12.12 -25.29
C PHE A 2 -5.18 -13.42 -26.03
N ASP A 3 -4.83 -13.47 -27.32
CA ASP A 3 -5.25 -14.53 -28.22
C ASP A 3 -4.61 -15.87 -27.93
N ASP A 4 -5.29 -16.95 -28.31
CA ASP A 4 -4.78 -18.31 -28.13
C ASP A 4 -3.52 -18.54 -28.97
N GLY A 5 -2.50 -19.13 -28.38
CA GLY A 5 -1.20 -19.33 -29.01
C GLY A 5 -0.31 -18.08 -29.07
N SER A 6 -0.79 -16.89 -28.70
CA SER A 6 0.00 -15.67 -28.61
C SER A 6 0.67 -15.49 -27.23
N ASN A 7 1.52 -14.48 -27.12
CA ASN A 7 2.13 -14.05 -25.89
C ASN A 7 1.41 -12.82 -25.33
N PRO A 8 1.36 -12.63 -24.00
CA PRO A 8 0.81 -11.44 -23.39
C PRO A 8 1.71 -10.22 -23.64
N SER A 9 1.11 -9.03 -23.72
CA SER A 9 1.87 -7.78 -23.61
C SER A 9 2.32 -7.53 -22.18
N ASP A 10 3.32 -6.66 -22.01
CA ASP A 10 3.83 -6.26 -20.69
C ASP A 10 2.74 -5.67 -19.81
N ASP A 11 1.83 -4.88 -20.38
CA ASP A 11 0.68 -4.34 -19.66
C ASP A 11 -0.21 -5.41 -19.06
N ILE A 12 -0.44 -6.50 -19.80
CA ILE A 12 -1.23 -7.64 -19.34
C ILE A 12 -0.49 -8.36 -18.22
N LEU A 13 0.83 -8.56 -18.39
CA LEU A 13 1.68 -9.19 -17.38
C LEU A 13 1.70 -8.39 -16.08
N HIS A 14 1.96 -7.09 -16.14
CA HIS A 14 1.98 -6.22 -14.98
C HIS A 14 0.64 -6.23 -14.24
N LYS A 15 -0.47 -6.04 -14.95
CA LYS A 15 -1.81 -6.07 -14.35
C LYS A 15 -2.11 -7.42 -13.69
N PHE A 16 -1.71 -8.52 -14.32
CA PHE A 16 -1.89 -9.86 -13.75
C PHE A 16 -1.04 -10.06 -12.50
N ILE A 17 0.24 -9.72 -12.57
CA ILE A 17 1.18 -9.87 -11.45
C ILE A 17 0.73 -9.06 -10.24
N ASP A 18 0.39 -7.78 -10.44
CA ASP A 18 -0.08 -6.91 -9.37
C ASP A 18 -1.37 -7.42 -8.73
N HIS A 19 -2.32 -7.88 -9.55
CA HIS A 19 -3.58 -8.41 -9.08
C HIS A 19 -3.37 -9.70 -8.28
N ALA A 20 -2.59 -10.63 -8.81
CA ALA A 20 -2.26 -11.90 -8.17
C ALA A 20 -1.49 -11.69 -6.85
N ASP A 21 -0.46 -10.83 -6.85
CA ASP A 21 0.35 -10.58 -5.67
C ASP A 21 -0.45 -9.90 -4.53
N ARG A 22 -1.39 -9.02 -4.87
CA ARG A 22 -2.28 -8.40 -3.90
C ARG A 22 -3.22 -9.42 -3.25
N ILE A 23 -3.83 -10.32 -4.04
CA ILE A 23 -4.77 -11.33 -3.53
C ILE A 23 -4.02 -12.37 -2.68
N ILE A 24 -2.92 -12.91 -3.19
CA ILE A 24 -2.11 -13.91 -2.49
C ILE A 24 -1.50 -13.31 -1.22
N GLY A 25 -1.02 -12.06 -1.29
CA GLY A 25 -0.50 -11.33 -0.14
C GLY A 25 -1.52 -11.06 0.97
N ALA A 26 -2.81 -11.03 0.63
CA ALA A 26 -3.92 -10.96 1.59
C ALA A 26 -4.39 -12.33 2.11
N GLY A 27 -3.70 -13.43 1.75
CA GLY A 27 -4.07 -14.79 2.12
C GLY A 27 -5.15 -15.43 1.24
N GLY A 28 -5.46 -14.79 0.10
CA GLY A 28 -6.42 -15.32 -0.87
C GLY A 28 -5.79 -16.28 -1.88
N VAL A 29 -6.62 -16.81 -2.76
CA VAL A 29 -6.23 -17.75 -3.84
C VAL A 29 -6.61 -17.16 -5.19
N VAL A 30 -5.76 -17.37 -6.20
CA VAL A 30 -5.98 -16.94 -7.58
C VAL A 30 -6.11 -18.16 -8.48
N ALA A 31 -7.23 -18.28 -9.17
CA ALA A 31 -7.42 -19.27 -10.23
C ALA A 31 -7.12 -18.65 -11.59
N VAL A 32 -6.15 -19.23 -12.31
CA VAL A 32 -5.76 -18.77 -13.65
C VAL A 32 -6.21 -19.80 -14.67
N HIS A 33 -6.97 -19.38 -15.67
CA HIS A 33 -7.45 -20.27 -16.71
C HIS A 33 -7.42 -19.61 -18.11
N CYS A 34 -7.39 -20.42 -19.12
CA CYS A 34 -7.63 -20.04 -20.52
C CYS A 34 -8.58 -21.07 -21.16
N LYS A 35 -8.43 -21.39 -22.44
CA LYS A 35 -9.24 -22.41 -23.08
C LYS A 35 -8.82 -23.84 -22.64
N ALA A 36 -7.56 -24.22 -22.86
CA ALA A 36 -7.02 -25.52 -22.49
C ALA A 36 -6.30 -25.54 -21.13
N GLY A 37 -5.98 -24.38 -20.59
CA GLY A 37 -5.24 -24.21 -19.34
C GLY A 37 -3.75 -24.57 -19.44
N LEU A 38 -3.16 -24.63 -20.62
CA LEU A 38 -1.78 -25.05 -20.86
C LEU A 38 -0.86 -23.90 -21.27
N GLY A 39 -1.22 -23.19 -22.34
CA GLY A 39 -0.37 -22.16 -22.94
C GLY A 39 -0.45 -20.84 -22.19
N ARG A 40 -1.47 -20.02 -22.47
CA ARG A 40 -1.68 -18.70 -21.84
C ARG A 40 -1.64 -18.73 -20.33
N THR A 41 -2.28 -19.73 -19.73
CA THR A 41 -2.25 -19.98 -18.28
C THR A 41 -0.82 -20.22 -17.79
N GLY A 42 -0.07 -21.08 -18.50
CA GLY A 42 1.31 -21.40 -18.14
C GLY A 42 2.25 -20.20 -18.20
N VAL A 43 2.11 -19.34 -19.21
CA VAL A 43 2.91 -18.12 -19.33
C VAL A 43 2.64 -17.16 -18.16
N LEU A 44 1.39 -16.90 -17.84
CA LEU A 44 1.03 -15.98 -16.76
C LEU A 44 1.51 -16.49 -15.39
N ILE A 45 1.26 -17.76 -15.08
CA ILE A 45 1.74 -18.36 -13.83
C ILE A 45 3.26 -18.37 -13.79
N GLY A 46 3.92 -18.75 -14.91
CA GLY A 46 5.36 -18.76 -15.02
C GLY A 46 5.98 -17.39 -14.77
N ALA A 47 5.44 -16.35 -15.40
CA ALA A 47 5.88 -14.98 -15.20
C ALA A 47 5.74 -14.54 -13.72
N TYR A 48 4.63 -14.88 -13.06
CA TYR A 48 4.45 -14.60 -11.64
C TYR A 48 5.49 -15.32 -10.77
N LEU A 49 5.77 -16.59 -11.03
CA LEU A 49 6.77 -17.36 -10.27
C LEU A 49 8.18 -16.80 -10.43
N ILE A 50 8.54 -16.42 -11.65
CA ILE A 50 9.84 -15.77 -11.93
C ILE A 50 9.92 -14.44 -11.19
N TRP A 51 8.93 -13.59 -11.35
CA TRP A 51 8.87 -12.29 -10.71
C TRP A 51 8.90 -12.37 -9.17
N LYS A 52 8.10 -13.29 -8.59
CA LYS A 52 7.93 -13.39 -7.14
C LYS A 52 9.09 -14.08 -6.45
N TYR A 53 9.54 -15.21 -7.02
CA TYR A 53 10.48 -16.12 -6.36
C TYR A 53 11.83 -16.22 -7.06
N SER A 54 12.05 -15.45 -8.12
CA SER A 54 13.30 -15.45 -8.90
C SER A 54 13.67 -16.82 -9.49
N PHE A 55 12.67 -17.60 -9.85
CA PHE A 55 12.89 -18.83 -10.62
C PHE A 55 13.54 -18.51 -11.95
N ASN A 56 14.41 -19.39 -12.46
CA ASN A 56 14.85 -19.30 -13.84
C ASN A 56 13.84 -19.97 -14.81
N ALA A 57 14.00 -19.72 -16.11
CA ALA A 57 13.07 -20.23 -17.12
C ALA A 57 12.95 -21.77 -17.11
N ASN A 58 14.08 -22.49 -16.95
CA ASN A 58 14.07 -23.95 -16.92
C ASN A 58 13.32 -24.50 -15.70
N GLU A 59 13.56 -23.91 -14.54
CA GLU A 59 12.92 -24.31 -13.29
C GLU A 59 11.40 -24.13 -13.38
N VAL A 60 10.97 -22.96 -13.86
CA VAL A 60 9.54 -22.67 -13.97
C VAL A 60 8.84 -23.57 -14.98
N ILE A 61 9.44 -23.77 -16.17
CA ILE A 61 8.86 -24.64 -17.19
C ILE A 61 8.82 -26.09 -16.70
N GLY A 62 9.90 -26.55 -16.04
CA GLY A 62 9.97 -27.86 -15.43
C GLY A 62 8.88 -28.07 -14.37
N LEU A 63 8.77 -27.14 -13.42
CA LEU A 63 7.73 -27.15 -12.39
C LEU A 63 6.32 -27.21 -13.00
N MET A 64 6.04 -26.32 -13.95
CA MET A 64 4.73 -26.24 -14.59
C MET A 64 4.37 -27.56 -15.31
N ARG A 65 5.35 -28.24 -15.93
CA ARG A 65 5.13 -29.53 -16.61
C ARG A 65 4.98 -30.69 -15.66
N VAL A 66 5.62 -30.64 -14.50
CA VAL A 66 5.39 -31.62 -13.42
C VAL A 66 3.97 -31.49 -12.87
N MET A 67 3.54 -30.25 -12.60
CA MET A 67 2.20 -29.99 -12.06
C MET A 67 1.09 -30.24 -13.09
N ARG A 68 1.34 -29.90 -14.36
CA ARG A 68 0.39 -30.07 -15.46
C ARG A 68 1.14 -30.42 -16.75
N PRO A 69 1.20 -31.71 -17.12
CA PRO A 69 1.86 -32.16 -18.35
C PRO A 69 1.37 -31.41 -19.59
N GLY A 70 2.28 -30.99 -20.44
CA GLY A 70 1.97 -30.20 -21.63
C GLY A 70 1.83 -28.69 -21.41
N CYS A 71 2.11 -28.18 -20.22
CA CYS A 71 2.15 -26.73 -19.97
C CYS A 71 3.29 -26.05 -20.73
N VAL A 72 3.06 -24.79 -21.12
CA VAL A 72 4.02 -23.92 -21.80
C VAL A 72 4.49 -24.53 -23.12
N VAL A 73 3.71 -24.36 -24.16
CA VAL A 73 3.95 -24.98 -25.49
C VAL A 73 4.40 -23.94 -26.52
N GLY A 74 5.19 -24.42 -27.48
CA GLY A 74 5.57 -23.68 -28.68
C GLY A 74 6.24 -22.33 -28.40
N PRO A 75 5.78 -21.24 -29.04
CA PRO A 75 6.38 -19.90 -28.93
C PRO A 75 6.38 -19.35 -27.51
N GLN A 76 5.47 -19.82 -26.67
CA GLN A 76 5.34 -19.39 -25.28
C GLN A 76 6.51 -19.83 -24.40
N GLN A 77 7.11 -20.98 -24.71
CA GLN A 77 8.33 -21.41 -24.04
C GLN A 77 9.48 -20.45 -24.34
N GLN A 78 9.67 -20.12 -25.62
CA GLN A 78 10.70 -19.18 -26.04
C GLN A 78 10.50 -17.79 -25.42
N PHE A 79 9.26 -17.33 -25.36
CA PHE A 79 8.89 -16.07 -24.71
C PHE A 79 9.30 -16.02 -23.23
N ILE A 80 9.12 -17.11 -22.48
CA ILE A 80 9.58 -17.18 -21.09
C ILE A 80 11.11 -17.08 -21.02
N TYR A 81 11.85 -17.76 -21.89
CA TYR A 81 13.31 -17.67 -21.91
C TYR A 81 13.81 -16.25 -22.19
N GLU A 82 13.21 -15.58 -23.17
CA GLU A 82 13.61 -14.25 -23.60
C GLU A 82 13.35 -13.18 -22.53
N ASN A 83 12.24 -13.31 -21.79
CA ASN A 83 11.81 -12.31 -20.82
C ASN A 83 12.18 -12.63 -19.36
N CYS A 84 12.69 -13.83 -19.08
CA CYS A 84 12.96 -14.29 -17.72
C CYS A 84 13.82 -13.30 -16.90
N GLN A 85 14.92 -12.81 -17.50
CA GLN A 85 15.83 -11.89 -16.82
C GLN A 85 15.18 -10.54 -16.48
N GLU A 86 14.30 -10.07 -17.34
CA GLU A 86 13.56 -8.84 -17.13
C GLU A 86 12.54 -8.99 -16.01
N TRP A 87 11.80 -10.09 -15.99
CA TRP A 87 10.84 -10.36 -14.92
C TRP A 87 11.50 -10.56 -13.57
N VAL A 88 12.70 -11.14 -13.51
CA VAL A 88 13.50 -11.19 -12.27
C VAL A 88 13.83 -9.78 -11.79
N LYS A 89 14.32 -8.89 -12.67
CA LYS A 89 14.62 -7.49 -12.34
C LYS A 89 13.38 -6.73 -11.83
N TRP A 90 12.24 -6.90 -12.49
CA TRP A 90 10.98 -6.32 -12.03
C TRP A 90 10.61 -6.80 -10.61
N GLY A 91 10.81 -8.09 -10.34
CA GLY A 91 10.58 -8.67 -9.02
C GLY A 91 11.51 -8.10 -7.95
N GLU A 92 12.79 -7.94 -8.26
CA GLU A 92 13.77 -7.34 -7.36
C GLU A 92 13.44 -5.89 -7.03
N GLN A 93 13.09 -5.09 -8.05
CA GLN A 93 12.67 -3.70 -7.87
C GLN A 93 11.41 -3.60 -7.01
N ALA A 94 10.41 -4.44 -7.27
CA ALA A 94 9.17 -4.46 -6.47
C ALA A 94 9.43 -4.85 -5.02
N ARG A 95 10.29 -5.83 -4.75
CA ARG A 95 10.71 -6.23 -3.39
C ARG A 95 11.48 -5.12 -2.68
N ALA A 96 12.39 -4.45 -3.38
CA ALA A 96 13.15 -3.32 -2.83
C ALA A 96 12.22 -2.15 -2.47
N TYR A 97 11.26 -1.82 -3.35
CA TYR A 97 10.26 -0.79 -3.11
C TYR A 97 9.40 -1.09 -1.87
N LYS A 98 8.85 -2.31 -1.78
CA LYS A 98 8.05 -2.74 -0.62
C LYS A 98 8.85 -2.72 0.68
N LYS A 99 10.14 -3.07 0.63
CA LYS A 99 11.02 -2.99 1.81
C LYS A 99 11.22 -1.55 2.25
N ALA A 100 11.49 -0.64 1.31
CA ALA A 100 11.64 0.79 1.60
C ALA A 100 10.34 1.40 2.14
N GLU A 101 9.20 1.08 1.54
CA GLU A 101 7.88 1.55 2.01
C GLU A 101 7.60 1.10 3.45
N LYS A 102 7.92 -0.15 3.77
CA LYS A 102 7.77 -0.67 5.14
C LYS A 102 8.61 0.10 6.14
N VAL A 103 9.88 0.39 5.82
CA VAL A 103 10.76 1.19 6.68
C VAL A 103 10.19 2.59 6.90
N ILE A 104 9.80 3.28 5.82
CA ILE A 104 9.21 4.62 5.91
C ILE A 104 7.93 4.61 6.76
N ARG A 105 7.10 3.59 6.62
CA ARG A 105 5.87 3.44 7.40
C ARG A 105 6.16 3.27 8.90
N GLU A 106 7.16 2.47 9.24
CA GLU A 106 7.56 2.28 10.64
C GLU A 106 8.17 3.55 11.24
N GLU A 107 8.98 4.28 10.49
CA GLU A 107 9.54 5.57 10.93
C GLU A 107 8.44 6.61 11.15
N LYS A 108 7.49 6.72 10.22
CA LYS A 108 6.32 7.61 10.37
C LYS A 108 5.52 7.26 11.63
N LYS A 109 5.34 5.97 11.92
CA LYS A 109 4.64 5.52 13.13
C LYS A 109 5.39 5.91 14.41
N LYS A 110 6.72 5.75 14.42
CA LYS A 110 7.57 6.18 15.56
C LYS A 110 7.49 7.69 15.77
N MET A 111 7.62 8.48 14.71
CA MET A 111 7.50 9.94 14.79
C MET A 111 6.12 10.38 15.29
N ALA A 112 5.05 9.77 14.79
CA ALA A 112 3.69 10.09 15.26
C ALA A 112 3.51 9.80 16.75
N ALA A 113 4.08 8.70 17.25
CA ALA A 113 4.03 8.36 18.68
C ALA A 113 4.84 9.36 19.53
N GLU A 114 5.98 9.84 19.04
CA GLU A 114 6.81 10.84 19.72
C GLU A 114 6.10 12.19 19.77
N ILE A 115 5.52 12.63 18.66
CA ILE A 115 4.70 13.85 18.60
C ILE A 115 3.55 13.79 19.61
N ALA A 116 2.86 12.65 19.69
CA ALA A 116 1.77 12.47 20.65
C ALA A 116 2.24 12.59 22.11
N LYS A 117 3.43 12.03 22.44
CA LYS A 117 4.03 12.18 23.77
C LYS A 117 4.34 13.64 24.10
N LEU A 118 4.97 14.35 23.17
CA LEU A 118 5.31 15.78 23.37
C LEU A 118 4.05 16.64 23.51
N GLN A 119 3.01 16.38 22.75
CA GLN A 119 1.74 17.08 22.86
C GLN A 119 1.07 16.86 24.24
N ASN A 120 1.14 15.64 24.76
CA ASN A 120 0.62 15.34 26.10
C ASN A 120 1.43 16.06 27.19
N GLN A 121 2.76 16.07 27.10
CA GLN A 121 3.63 16.79 28.03
C GLN A 121 3.32 18.30 28.05
N LEU A 122 3.21 18.89 26.86
CA LEU A 122 2.81 20.31 26.71
C LEU A 122 1.42 20.60 27.32
N ARG A 123 0.49 19.68 27.16
CA ARG A 123 -0.84 19.81 27.75
C ARG A 123 -0.78 19.77 29.29
N GLU A 124 0.01 18.88 29.85
CA GLU A 124 0.23 18.78 31.30
C GLU A 124 0.89 20.03 31.86
N GLU A 125 1.95 20.53 31.21
CA GLU A 125 2.63 21.76 31.61
C GLU A 125 1.71 22.98 31.58
N ARG A 126 0.91 23.10 30.50
CA ARG A 126 -0.11 24.18 30.42
C ARG A 126 -1.16 24.05 31.50
N SER A 127 -1.55 22.84 31.89
CA SER A 127 -2.50 22.59 32.98
C SER A 127 -1.91 22.97 34.33
N LYS A 128 -0.61 22.64 34.58
CA LYS A 128 0.11 23.04 35.80
C LYS A 128 0.21 24.56 35.93
N LYS A 129 0.67 25.23 34.85
CA LYS A 129 0.77 26.69 34.83
C LYS A 129 -0.59 27.39 35.07
N ARG A 130 -1.68 26.84 34.52
CA ARG A 130 -3.03 27.35 34.80
C ARG A 130 -3.41 27.25 36.28
N LYS A 131 -3.09 26.14 36.95
CA LYS A 131 -3.36 25.97 38.37
C LYS A 131 -2.52 26.92 39.22
N GLU A 132 -1.22 27.07 38.90
CA GLU A 132 -0.34 28.02 39.61
C GLU A 132 -0.82 29.47 39.50
N VAL A 133 -1.30 29.89 38.33
CA VAL A 133 -1.87 31.23 38.12
C VAL A 133 -3.17 31.38 38.88
N PHE A 134 -4.02 30.37 38.91
CA PHE A 134 -5.28 30.40 39.65
C PHE A 134 -5.03 30.46 41.18
N ASP A 135 -4.14 29.65 41.73
CA ASP A 135 -3.79 29.62 43.14
C ASP A 135 -3.05 30.88 43.60
N SER A 136 -2.42 31.64 42.70
CA SER A 136 -1.77 32.92 43.01
C SER A 136 -2.79 34.10 43.04
N GLN A 137 -3.90 34.01 42.30
CA GLN A 137 -4.95 35.04 42.32
C GLN A 137 -5.86 34.98 43.56
N ASP A 138 -6.01 33.82 44.18
CA ASP A 138 -6.80 33.70 45.44
C ASP A 138 -6.09 34.27 46.65
N ARG A 139 -4.84 34.75 46.55
CA ARG A 139 -4.08 35.38 47.63
C ARG A 139 -4.20 36.92 47.71
N ASP A 140 -4.71 37.53 46.64
CA ASP A 140 -4.86 39.00 46.54
C ASP A 140 -6.31 39.43 46.26
N SER A 141 -7.28 38.79 46.92
CA SER A 141 -8.68 39.19 46.81
C SER A 141 -9.01 40.34 47.75
N ASP A 142 -8.55 41.54 47.38
CA ASP A 142 -9.26 42.77 47.65
C ASP A 142 -8.96 43.75 46.50
N SER A 143 -9.93 43.91 45.66
CA SER A 143 -10.05 44.81 44.48
C SER A 143 -9.96 44.10 43.11
N ASP A 144 -11.06 44.29 42.39
CA ASP A 144 -11.22 44.35 40.94
C ASP A 144 -12.09 43.27 40.28
N GLU A 145 -13.38 43.61 40.37
CA GLU A 145 -14.45 43.05 39.51
C GLU A 145 -14.34 43.40 38.02
N GLU A 146 -13.21 44.01 37.57
CA GLU A 146 -13.08 44.56 36.22
C GLU A 146 -12.29 43.68 35.23
N VAL A 147 -11.55 42.66 35.69
CA VAL A 147 -10.71 41.83 34.84
C VAL A 147 -11.44 40.60 34.24
N ALA A 148 -12.60 40.23 34.81
CA ALA A 148 -13.36 39.07 34.34
C ALA A 148 -14.01 39.23 32.94
N LYS A 149 -14.07 40.44 32.38
CA LYS A 149 -14.67 40.71 31.06
C LYS A 149 -13.69 40.62 29.87
N MET A 150 -12.41 40.44 30.10
CA MET A 150 -11.40 40.47 29.00
C MET A 150 -10.96 39.12 28.48
N PHE A 151 -11.35 38.00 29.10
CA PHE A 151 -10.91 36.67 28.65
C PHE A 151 -12.07 35.72 28.37
N THR A 152 -12.89 36.03 27.38
CA THR A 152 -13.70 35.00 26.71
C THR A 152 -12.86 34.46 25.52
N PRO A 153 -12.42 33.19 25.56
CA PRO A 153 -11.75 32.62 24.39
C PRO A 153 -12.77 32.49 23.25
N ARG A 154 -12.53 33.21 22.15
CA ARG A 154 -13.27 32.98 20.90
C ARG A 154 -13.12 31.51 20.49
N PRO A 155 -14.21 30.79 20.21
CA PRO A 155 -14.10 29.44 19.68
C PRO A 155 -13.50 29.51 18.29
N THR A 156 -12.25 29.10 18.14
CA THR A 156 -11.63 28.83 16.84
C THR A 156 -12.33 27.63 16.24
N LYS A 157 -13.20 27.88 15.26
CA LYS A 157 -13.74 26.82 14.40
C LYS A 157 -12.57 26.21 13.62
N ILE A 158 -12.13 25.05 14.04
CA ILE A 158 -11.24 24.22 13.23
C ILE A 158 -12.09 23.71 12.07
N ALA A 159 -11.86 24.24 10.87
CA ALA A 159 -12.45 23.71 9.66
C ALA A 159 -11.80 22.35 9.38
N THR A 160 -12.54 21.29 9.65
CA THR A 160 -12.18 19.95 9.15
C THR A 160 -12.41 19.94 7.65
N PHE A 161 -11.33 19.93 6.90
CA PHE A 161 -11.37 19.73 5.46
C PHE A 161 -11.62 18.24 5.18
N ALA A 162 -12.88 17.88 4.97
CA ALA A 162 -13.24 16.56 4.47
C ALA A 162 -12.94 16.56 2.96
N ALA A 163 -11.92 15.81 2.55
CA ALA A 163 -11.68 15.53 1.14
C ALA A 163 -12.78 14.62 0.61
N GLY A 164 -13.85 15.23 0.10
CA GLY A 164 -14.91 14.54 -0.60
C GLY A 164 -14.47 14.27 -2.05
N THR A 165 -14.14 13.03 -2.36
CA THR A 165 -14.08 12.56 -3.75
C THR A 165 -15.49 12.16 -4.18
N SER A 166 -16.22 13.09 -4.78
CA SER A 166 -17.43 12.76 -5.54
C SER A 166 -17.02 12.34 -6.95
N VAL A 167 -17.10 11.05 -7.24
CA VAL A 167 -17.09 10.57 -8.62
C VAL A 167 -18.50 10.72 -9.16
N GLY A 168 -18.70 11.74 -9.99
CA GLY A 168 -19.93 11.95 -10.73
C GLY A 168 -20.09 10.88 -11.81
N GLY A 169 -21.12 10.06 -11.72
CA GLY A 169 -21.57 9.21 -12.80
C GLY A 169 -22.24 10.08 -13.87
N ALA A 170 -21.68 10.05 -15.08
CA ALA A 170 -22.38 10.56 -16.27
C ALA A 170 -23.11 9.39 -16.93
N HIS A 171 -24.43 9.38 -16.84
CA HIS A 171 -25.31 8.68 -17.76
C HIS A 171 -25.32 9.45 -19.08
N LEU A 172 -25.04 8.78 -20.17
CA LEU A 172 -25.40 9.22 -21.51
C LEU A 172 -26.18 8.10 -22.23
N ALA A 173 -27.26 8.51 -22.77
CA ALA A 173 -28.20 7.76 -23.55
C ALA A 173 -27.61 7.07 -24.79
#